data_97085cf8fff8113ec18a1c83520794a6
#
_entry.id   97085cf8fff8113ec18a1c83520794a6
#
_cell.length_a   1.000
_cell.length_b   1.000
_cell.length_c   1.000
_cell.angle_alpha   90.00
_cell.angle_beta   90.00
_cell.angle_gamma   90.00
#
_symmetry.space_group_name_H-M   'P 1'
#
loop_
_entity.id
_entity.type
_entity.pdbx_description
1 polymer ?
#
loop_
_entity_poly.entity_id
_entity_poly.type
_entity_poly.pdbx_seq_one_letter_code
_entity_poly.pdbx_strand_id
1 'polypeptide(L)'
;MLNRTKYFRKLCLSGSFLVGLISLSSTANAQFIGINADVAISYSAAPGSVSGYSVGISHPAPFVPNIGYSSVSFKDKETITDSSSNKLSLETTTTIKTINLFYNVPFPVVTITVGFGFGSDNLNTGVETKTTIVETFEGGTPKAQVTSDLEPSVAVTEAFFHIGLPFWNTVEFHLGYHLMSFTSIDIASNKSGGAFEGTYNTKKNYRGGMTTIGVQVAF
;
A
#
# COMPACT_ATOMS: atom_id res chain seq x y z
N MET A 1 21.08 16.85 -41.42
CA MET A 1 21.46 15.45 -41.19
C MET A 1 21.69 15.24 -39.68
N LEU A 2 20.70 14.70 -38.97
CA LEU A 2 20.81 14.46 -37.52
C LEU A 2 21.74 13.29 -37.27
N ASN A 3 22.62 13.47 -36.31
CA ASN A 3 23.75 12.61 -35.95
C ASN A 3 23.25 11.32 -35.26
N ARG A 4 22.67 10.39 -36.06
CA ARG A 4 22.12 9.09 -35.63
C ARG A 4 23.15 8.20 -34.87
N THR A 5 24.45 8.38 -35.16
CA THR A 5 25.54 7.60 -34.54
C THR A 5 25.74 7.93 -33.07
N LYS A 6 25.46 9.13 -32.57
CA LYS A 6 25.62 9.48 -31.16
C LYS A 6 24.52 8.84 -30.28
N TYR A 7 23.31 8.69 -30.80
CA TYR A 7 22.23 8.03 -30.05
C TYR A 7 22.41 6.52 -29.98
N PHE A 8 22.90 5.89 -31.06
CA PHE A 8 23.18 4.46 -31.06
C PHE A 8 24.29 4.08 -30.06
N ARG A 9 25.35 4.87 -29.94
CA ARG A 9 26.41 4.67 -28.96
C ARG A 9 25.91 4.78 -27.51
N LYS A 10 25.04 5.76 -27.21
CA LYS A 10 24.46 5.90 -25.88
C LYS A 10 23.52 4.74 -25.54
N LEU A 11 22.72 4.27 -26.50
CA LEU A 11 21.84 3.13 -26.30
C LEU A 11 22.62 1.82 -26.08
N CYS A 12 23.69 1.59 -26.84
CA CYS A 12 24.56 0.43 -26.65
C CYS A 12 25.30 0.47 -25.31
N LEU A 13 25.77 1.65 -24.84
CA LEU A 13 26.42 1.78 -23.54
C LEU A 13 25.43 1.50 -22.40
N SER A 14 24.21 1.99 -22.49
CA SER A 14 23.15 1.76 -21.49
C SER A 14 22.73 0.28 -21.47
N GLY A 15 22.62 -0.35 -22.63
CA GLY A 15 22.32 -1.78 -22.73
C GLY A 15 23.43 -2.66 -22.18
N SER A 16 24.69 -2.34 -22.46
CA SER A 16 25.85 -3.08 -21.94
C SER A 16 26.00 -2.94 -20.42
N PHE A 17 25.65 -1.76 -19.86
CA PHE A 17 25.66 -1.55 -18.41
C PHE A 17 24.56 -2.37 -17.71
N LEU A 18 23.37 -2.45 -18.32
CA LEU A 18 22.26 -3.24 -17.80
C LEU A 18 22.57 -4.75 -17.86
N VAL A 19 23.13 -5.24 -18.97
CA VAL A 19 23.57 -6.64 -19.12
C VAL A 19 24.73 -6.95 -18.18
N GLY A 20 25.65 -6.01 -17.95
CA GLY A 20 26.74 -6.15 -16.98
C GLY A 20 26.25 -6.26 -15.53
N LEU A 21 25.21 -5.50 -15.15
CA LEU A 21 24.59 -5.60 -13.84
C LEU A 21 23.87 -6.94 -13.63
N ILE A 22 23.22 -7.46 -14.66
CA ILE A 22 22.55 -8.77 -14.61
C ILE A 22 23.57 -9.92 -14.50
N SER A 23 24.75 -9.80 -15.12
CA SER A 23 25.79 -10.83 -15.04
C SER A 23 26.56 -10.80 -13.71
N LEU A 24 26.63 -9.66 -13.00
CA LEU A 24 27.23 -9.58 -11.67
C LEU A 24 26.33 -10.22 -10.57
N SER A 25 25.05 -10.36 -10.83
CA SER A 25 24.11 -11.00 -9.89
C SER A 25 24.21 -12.52 -9.85
N SER A 26 24.94 -13.15 -10.79
CA SER A 26 25.05 -14.61 -10.88
C SER A 26 25.96 -15.27 -9.82
N THR A 27 26.67 -14.49 -9.01
CA THR A 27 27.50 -14.99 -7.88
C THR A 27 26.88 -14.75 -6.51
N ALA A 28 25.77 -14.00 -6.42
CA ALA A 28 25.00 -13.90 -5.19
C ALA A 28 24.24 -15.21 -4.98
N ASN A 29 24.48 -15.85 -3.85
CA ASN A 29 23.88 -17.11 -3.41
C ASN A 29 22.47 -17.30 -3.97
N ALA A 30 22.26 -18.35 -4.75
CA ALA A 30 20.96 -18.72 -5.27
C ALA A 30 20.06 -19.04 -4.07
N GLN A 31 19.36 -18.05 -3.57
CA GLN A 31 18.33 -18.24 -2.55
C GLN A 31 17.21 -19.02 -3.21
N PHE A 32 16.99 -20.24 -2.77
CA PHE A 32 16.05 -21.13 -3.43
C PHE A 32 14.62 -20.70 -3.25
N ILE A 33 14.24 -20.31 -2.06
CA ILE A 33 12.92 -19.77 -1.72
C ILE A 33 13.09 -18.78 -0.58
N GLY A 34 12.37 -17.67 -0.59
CA GLY A 34 12.36 -16.70 0.48
C GLY A 34 10.94 -16.30 0.86
N ILE A 35 10.76 -15.98 2.13
CA ILE A 35 9.55 -15.38 2.65
C ILE A 35 9.90 -13.99 3.14
N ASN A 36 9.18 -12.98 2.65
CA ASN A 36 9.26 -11.62 3.15
C ASN A 36 7.98 -11.24 3.90
N ALA A 37 8.15 -10.43 4.93
CA ALA A 37 7.05 -9.87 5.71
C ALA A 37 7.37 -8.43 6.09
N ASP A 38 6.43 -7.54 5.87
CA ASP A 38 6.51 -6.11 6.15
C ASP A 38 5.38 -5.65 7.04
N VAL A 39 5.61 -4.57 7.78
CA VAL A 39 4.58 -3.84 8.50
C VAL A 39 4.59 -2.36 8.07
N ALA A 40 3.41 -1.80 7.91
CA ALA A 40 3.24 -0.38 7.60
C ALA A 40 3.50 0.46 8.86
N ILE A 41 4.31 1.52 8.71
CA ILE A 41 4.64 2.45 9.81
C ILE A 41 4.08 3.85 9.60
N SER A 42 3.85 4.26 8.36
CA SER A 42 3.23 5.56 8.06
C SER A 42 2.53 5.53 6.70
N TYR A 43 1.51 6.37 6.56
CA TYR A 43 0.82 6.59 5.30
C TYR A 43 0.48 8.08 5.14
N SER A 44 0.98 8.71 4.10
CA SER A 44 0.88 10.17 3.92
C SER A 44 -0.55 10.67 3.68
N ALA A 45 -1.41 9.84 3.11
CA ALA A 45 -2.81 10.19 2.85
C ALA A 45 -3.72 9.98 4.08
N ALA A 46 -3.20 9.34 5.14
CA ALA A 46 -3.91 9.12 6.38
C ALA A 46 -2.95 9.40 7.56
N PRO A 47 -2.81 10.65 7.99
CA PRO A 47 -1.85 11.05 9.02
C PRO A 47 -2.16 10.51 10.42
N GLY A 48 -3.26 9.78 10.57
CA GLY A 48 -3.59 9.04 11.80
C GLY A 48 -2.82 7.73 11.95
N SER A 49 -3.37 6.81 12.74
CA SER A 49 -2.79 5.48 12.89
C SER A 49 -3.00 4.64 11.64
N VAL A 50 -1.91 4.21 11.01
CA VAL A 50 -1.92 3.17 9.99
C VAL A 50 -1.56 1.84 10.64
N SER A 51 -2.21 0.78 10.21
CA SER A 51 -1.83 -0.60 10.53
C SER A 51 -1.89 -1.42 9.26
N GLY A 52 -0.90 -2.25 9.01
CA GLY A 52 -0.90 -3.05 7.80
C GLY A 52 0.27 -3.99 7.75
N TYR A 53 0.14 -4.98 6.90
CA TYR A 53 1.19 -5.96 6.64
C TYR A 53 1.25 -6.29 5.15
N SER A 54 2.42 -6.73 4.73
CA SER A 54 2.65 -7.35 3.44
C SER A 54 3.39 -8.67 3.67
N VAL A 55 3.04 -9.68 2.91
CA VAL A 55 3.75 -10.96 2.89
C VAL A 55 4.02 -11.37 1.45
N GLY A 56 5.15 -12.00 1.21
CA GLY A 56 5.50 -12.43 -0.13
C GLY A 56 6.38 -13.66 -0.14
N ILE A 57 6.39 -14.33 -1.27
CA ILE A 57 7.24 -15.48 -1.55
C ILE A 57 8.14 -15.13 -2.73
N SER A 58 9.44 -15.22 -2.51
CA SER A 58 10.44 -15.10 -3.57
C SER A 58 10.94 -16.47 -4.01
N HIS A 59 11.32 -16.57 -5.27
CA HIS A 59 11.84 -17.80 -5.88
C HIS A 59 13.03 -17.48 -6.79
N PRO A 60 13.89 -18.45 -7.08
CA PRO A 60 15.13 -18.26 -7.84
C PRO A 60 14.93 -18.20 -9.35
N ALA A 61 13.72 -18.49 -9.86
CA ALA A 61 13.53 -18.52 -11.31
C ALA A 61 13.68 -17.12 -11.91
N PRO A 62 14.66 -16.87 -12.78
CA PRO A 62 14.82 -15.59 -13.43
C PRO A 62 13.61 -15.31 -14.35
N PHE A 63 13.27 -14.04 -14.53
CA PHE A 63 12.18 -13.56 -15.39
C PHE A 63 10.75 -13.89 -14.94
N VAL A 64 10.59 -14.66 -13.86
CA VAL A 64 9.29 -14.85 -13.23
C VAL A 64 9.21 -13.93 -12.01
N PRO A 65 8.18 -13.07 -11.89
CA PRO A 65 8.05 -12.22 -10.73
C PRO A 65 7.70 -13.02 -9.49
N ASN A 66 8.24 -12.61 -8.35
CA ASN A 66 7.80 -13.06 -7.05
C ASN A 66 6.36 -12.58 -6.80
N ILE A 67 5.64 -13.25 -5.92
CA ILE A 67 4.26 -12.93 -5.59
C ILE A 67 4.10 -12.57 -4.13
N GLY A 68 3.26 -11.59 -3.84
CA GLY A 68 2.94 -11.17 -2.48
C GLY A 68 1.48 -10.72 -2.35
N TYR A 69 1.13 -10.43 -1.11
CA TYR A 69 -0.15 -9.87 -0.72
C TYR A 69 0.07 -8.80 0.34
N SER A 70 -0.62 -7.68 0.24
CA SER A 70 -0.63 -6.65 1.27
C SER A 70 -2.06 -6.29 1.70
N SER A 71 -2.18 -5.91 2.97
CA SER A 71 -3.41 -5.40 3.55
C SER A 71 -3.07 -4.27 4.50
N VAL A 72 -3.58 -3.08 4.22
CA VAL A 72 -3.31 -1.85 4.96
C VAL A 72 -4.61 -1.21 5.37
N SER A 73 -4.77 -0.92 6.66
CA SER A 73 -5.94 -0.27 7.22
C SER A 73 -5.56 1.03 7.92
N PHE A 74 -6.39 2.04 7.75
CA PHE A 74 -6.26 3.32 8.45
C PHE A 74 -7.63 3.87 8.81
N LYS A 75 -7.64 4.76 9.80
CA LYS A 75 -8.84 5.42 10.30
C LYS A 75 -8.79 6.90 10.01
N ASP A 76 -9.92 7.42 9.60
CA ASP A 76 -10.16 8.85 9.41
C ASP A 76 -11.37 9.26 10.25
N LYS A 77 -11.32 10.45 10.81
CA LYS A 77 -12.40 10.99 11.64
C LYS A 77 -12.75 12.40 11.20
N GLU A 78 -14.00 12.59 10.87
CA GLU A 78 -14.57 13.89 10.58
C GLU A 78 -15.61 14.25 11.66
N THR A 79 -15.59 15.47 12.16
CA THR A 79 -16.51 15.90 13.21
C THR A 79 -17.28 17.13 12.73
N ILE A 80 -18.59 17.04 12.76
CA ILE A 80 -19.52 18.11 12.47
C ILE A 80 -20.15 18.58 13.79
N THR A 81 -20.17 19.87 14.04
CA THR A 81 -20.76 20.45 15.24
C THR A 81 -21.95 21.35 14.83
N ASP A 82 -23.08 21.19 15.47
CA ASP A 82 -24.25 22.07 15.28
C ASP A 82 -24.20 23.36 16.13
N SER A 83 -25.16 24.22 15.94
CA SER A 83 -25.29 25.47 16.71
C SER A 83 -25.57 25.27 18.21
N SER A 84 -26.00 24.08 18.61
CA SER A 84 -26.30 23.68 19.98
C SER A 84 -25.14 22.90 20.64
N SER A 85 -23.94 22.96 20.05
CA SER A 85 -22.75 22.24 20.51
C SER A 85 -22.84 20.69 20.50
N ASN A 86 -23.88 20.14 19.89
CA ASN A 86 -23.92 18.69 19.63
C ASN A 86 -22.91 18.33 18.54
N LYS A 87 -22.30 17.16 18.67
CA LYS A 87 -21.26 16.69 17.76
C LYS A 87 -21.67 15.40 17.07
N LEU A 88 -21.49 15.36 15.75
CA LEU A 88 -21.57 14.18 14.93
C LEU A 88 -20.17 13.82 14.47
N SER A 89 -19.69 12.65 14.83
CA SER A 89 -18.39 12.12 14.36
C SER A 89 -18.62 11.00 13.38
N LEU A 90 -18.04 11.14 12.20
CA LEU A 90 -17.98 10.12 11.14
C LEU A 90 -16.62 9.47 11.24
N GLU A 91 -16.56 8.24 11.75
CA GLU A 91 -15.32 7.47 11.85
C GLU A 91 -15.29 6.46 10.69
N THR A 92 -14.39 6.68 9.74
CA THR A 92 -14.24 5.84 8.55
C THR A 92 -12.98 5.00 8.69
N THR A 93 -13.13 3.69 8.64
CA THR A 93 -12.02 2.74 8.52
C THR A 93 -11.93 2.30 7.07
N THR A 94 -10.79 2.51 6.45
CA THR A 94 -10.50 2.08 5.08
C THR A 94 -9.44 1.00 5.09
N THR A 95 -9.68 -0.10 4.40
CA THR A 95 -8.73 -1.19 4.22
C THR A 95 -8.43 -1.34 2.73
N ILE A 96 -7.16 -1.30 2.38
CA ILE A 96 -6.65 -1.50 1.03
C ILE A 96 -5.95 -2.85 0.98
N LYS A 97 -6.35 -3.70 0.02
CA LYS A 97 -5.78 -5.03 -0.21
C LYS A 97 -5.23 -5.12 -1.62
N THR A 98 -3.98 -5.57 -1.78
CA THR A 98 -3.34 -5.75 -3.09
C THR A 98 -2.65 -7.11 -3.22
N ILE A 99 -2.63 -7.61 -4.45
CA ILE A 99 -1.74 -8.70 -4.86
C ILE A 99 -0.53 -8.06 -5.50
N ASN A 100 0.67 -8.48 -5.09
CA ASN A 100 1.92 -7.85 -5.46
C ASN A 100 2.76 -8.78 -6.33
N LEU A 101 3.35 -8.21 -7.37
CA LEU A 101 4.36 -8.85 -8.21
C LEU A 101 5.66 -8.06 -8.03
N PHE A 102 6.78 -8.74 -7.74
CA PHE A 102 8.02 -8.04 -7.45
C PHE A 102 9.26 -8.82 -7.87
N TYR A 103 10.36 -8.10 -7.98
CA TYR A 103 11.70 -8.65 -8.24
C TYR A 103 12.68 -8.17 -7.19
N ASN A 104 13.52 -9.10 -6.72
CA ASN A 104 14.64 -8.81 -5.85
C ASN A 104 15.91 -8.74 -6.70
N VAL A 105 16.60 -7.62 -6.65
CA VAL A 105 17.87 -7.40 -7.35
C VAL A 105 18.97 -7.32 -6.30
N PRO A 106 19.76 -8.39 -6.11
CA PRO A 106 20.84 -8.40 -5.14
C PRO A 106 22.03 -7.60 -5.65
N PHE A 107 22.60 -6.77 -4.79
CA PHE A 107 23.87 -6.10 -4.94
C PHE A 107 24.83 -6.57 -3.84
N PRO A 108 26.12 -6.33 -3.94
CA PRO A 108 27.09 -6.86 -2.97
C PRO A 108 26.84 -6.49 -1.50
N VAL A 109 26.15 -5.37 -1.25
CA VAL A 109 25.93 -4.82 0.10
C VAL A 109 24.45 -4.64 0.43
N VAL A 110 23.59 -4.54 -0.57
CA VAL A 110 22.16 -4.26 -0.43
C VAL A 110 21.36 -5.10 -1.41
N THR A 111 20.10 -5.35 -1.07
CA THR A 111 19.11 -5.86 -2.03
C THR A 111 18.13 -4.73 -2.38
N ILE A 112 17.81 -4.56 -3.64
CA ILE A 112 16.77 -3.67 -4.09
C ILE A 112 15.59 -4.50 -4.55
N THR A 113 14.44 -4.32 -3.92
CA THR A 113 13.18 -4.91 -4.39
C THR A 113 12.38 -3.84 -5.10
N VAL A 114 11.87 -4.17 -6.27
CA VAL A 114 10.92 -3.34 -7.02
C VAL A 114 9.69 -4.15 -7.34
N GLY A 115 8.52 -3.54 -7.18
CA GLY A 115 7.29 -4.26 -7.39
C GLY A 115 6.12 -3.37 -7.76
N PHE A 116 5.08 -4.07 -8.18
CA PHE A 116 3.80 -3.49 -8.53
C PHE A 116 2.68 -4.32 -7.91
N GLY A 117 1.73 -3.64 -7.26
CA GLY A 117 0.56 -4.24 -6.66
C GLY A 117 -0.72 -3.79 -7.37
N PHE A 118 -1.71 -4.63 -7.36
CA PHE A 118 -3.04 -4.33 -7.86
C PHE A 118 -4.10 -5.01 -7.00
N GLY A 119 -5.23 -4.34 -6.87
CA GLY A 119 -6.41 -4.86 -6.20
C GLY A 119 -7.66 -4.52 -6.99
N SER A 120 -8.60 -5.45 -7.01
CA SER A 120 -9.89 -5.29 -7.65
C SER A 120 -10.93 -6.18 -6.98
N ASP A 121 -12.19 -5.84 -7.15
CA ASP A 121 -13.32 -6.59 -6.64
C ASP A 121 -13.33 -8.06 -7.11
N ASN A 122 -13.02 -8.28 -8.39
CA ASN A 122 -12.95 -9.64 -8.98
C ASN A 122 -11.93 -10.57 -8.28
N LEU A 123 -11.00 -10.02 -7.53
CA LEU A 123 -9.95 -10.76 -6.82
C LEU A 123 -10.16 -10.78 -5.30
N ASN A 124 -11.30 -10.29 -4.80
CA ASN A 124 -11.52 -10.03 -3.38
C ASN A 124 -10.42 -9.13 -2.76
N THR A 125 -9.88 -8.25 -3.56
CA THR A 125 -8.88 -7.26 -3.21
C THR A 125 -9.37 -5.89 -3.64
N GLY A 126 -8.64 -4.81 -3.31
CA GLY A 126 -9.08 -3.45 -3.59
C GLY A 126 -9.36 -2.70 -2.31
N VAL A 127 -10.32 -1.80 -2.31
CA VAL A 127 -10.59 -0.89 -1.19
C VAL A 127 -11.90 -1.24 -0.53
N GLU A 128 -11.85 -1.60 0.73
CA GLU A 128 -13.01 -1.78 1.61
C GLU A 128 -13.12 -0.57 2.53
N THR A 129 -14.33 -0.07 2.75
CA THR A 129 -14.58 1.07 3.62
C THR A 129 -15.74 0.80 4.56
N LYS A 130 -15.53 1.05 5.85
CA LYS A 130 -16.53 0.95 6.89
C LYS A 130 -16.66 2.28 7.62
N THR A 131 -17.84 2.88 7.62
CA THR A 131 -18.12 4.13 8.31
C THR A 131 -19.01 3.89 9.52
N THR A 132 -18.59 4.41 10.67
CA THR A 132 -19.36 4.42 11.92
C THR A 132 -19.74 5.86 12.26
N ILE A 133 -21.01 6.11 12.49
CA ILE A 133 -21.49 7.41 12.97
C ILE A 133 -21.61 7.36 14.48
N VAL A 134 -20.99 8.34 15.14
CA VAL A 134 -21.07 8.54 16.59
C VAL A 134 -21.65 9.91 16.87
N GLU A 135 -22.83 9.94 17.48
CA GLU A 135 -23.43 11.18 18.01
C GLU A 135 -23.03 11.40 19.46
N THR A 136 -22.67 12.64 19.78
CA THR A 136 -22.41 13.06 21.17
C THR A 136 -23.23 14.31 21.44
N PHE A 137 -24.15 14.21 22.38
CA PHE A 137 -24.98 15.36 22.87
C PHE A 137 -24.30 15.97 24.09
N GLU A 138 -24.51 17.27 24.28
CA GLU A 138 -24.05 17.93 25.50
C GLU A 138 -24.72 17.28 26.73
N GLY A 139 -23.90 16.66 27.60
CA GLY A 139 -24.37 15.92 28.80
C GLY A 139 -24.92 14.50 28.55
N GLY A 140 -24.86 13.98 27.31
CA GLY A 140 -25.41 12.67 26.95
C GLY A 140 -24.35 11.57 26.70
N THR A 141 -24.81 10.32 26.74
CA THR A 141 -23.98 9.17 26.40
C THR A 141 -23.85 9.06 24.86
N PRO A 142 -22.64 8.90 24.32
CA PRO A 142 -22.45 8.70 22.88
C PRO A 142 -23.19 7.44 22.40
N LYS A 143 -23.92 7.56 21.31
CA LYS A 143 -24.55 6.42 20.62
C LYS A 143 -23.78 6.15 19.34
N ALA A 144 -23.15 4.97 19.24
CA ALA A 144 -22.53 4.51 18.01
C ALA A 144 -23.57 3.80 17.14
N GLN A 145 -23.62 4.17 15.88
CA GLN A 145 -24.45 3.50 14.87
C GLN A 145 -23.60 3.20 13.65
N VAL A 146 -23.51 1.92 13.26
CA VAL A 146 -22.88 1.50 12.01
C VAL A 146 -23.86 1.78 10.89
N THR A 147 -23.43 2.52 9.87
CA THR A 147 -24.33 2.99 8.82
C THR A 147 -24.03 2.51 7.41
N SER A 148 -22.81 2.11 7.12
CA SER A 148 -22.47 1.57 5.80
C SER A 148 -21.21 0.69 5.85
N ASP A 149 -21.33 -0.52 5.37
CA ASP A 149 -20.22 -1.32 4.92
C ASP A 149 -20.20 -1.21 3.38
N LEU A 150 -19.16 -0.60 2.81
CA LEU A 150 -18.95 -0.61 1.37
C LEU A 150 -18.04 -1.78 1.05
N GLU A 151 -18.53 -2.70 0.24
CA GLU A 151 -17.73 -3.78 -0.31
C GLU A 151 -16.64 -3.24 -1.25
N PRO A 152 -15.55 -3.99 -1.48
CA PRO A 152 -14.47 -3.57 -2.35
C PRO A 152 -15.02 -3.35 -3.78
N SER A 153 -15.09 -2.10 -4.20
CA SER A 153 -15.59 -1.73 -5.53
C SER A 153 -14.60 -0.84 -6.31
N VAL A 154 -13.51 -0.44 -5.66
CA VAL A 154 -12.55 0.49 -6.25
C VAL A 154 -11.23 -0.22 -6.52
N ALA A 155 -10.85 -0.24 -7.80
CA ALA A 155 -9.56 -0.77 -8.19
C ALA A 155 -8.42 0.09 -7.64
N VAL A 156 -7.38 -0.55 -7.12
CA VAL A 156 -6.18 0.09 -6.59
C VAL A 156 -4.96 -0.42 -7.33
N THR A 157 -3.99 0.46 -7.51
CA THR A 157 -2.65 0.12 -7.99
C THR A 157 -1.62 0.62 -7.01
N GLU A 158 -0.55 -0.13 -6.88
CA GLU A 158 0.56 0.12 -5.98
C GLU A 158 1.86 -0.04 -6.76
N ALA A 159 2.79 0.89 -6.60
CA ALA A 159 4.17 0.71 -7.03
C ALA A 159 5.05 0.84 -5.79
N PHE A 160 6.02 -0.06 -5.63
CA PHE A 160 6.86 -0.02 -4.45
C PHE A 160 8.32 -0.38 -4.74
N PHE A 161 9.17 0.09 -3.85
CA PHE A 161 10.56 -0.34 -3.80
C PHE A 161 10.99 -0.54 -2.34
N HIS A 162 11.86 -1.51 -2.10
CA HIS A 162 12.50 -1.73 -0.81
C HIS A 162 14.01 -1.69 -0.97
N ILE A 163 14.68 -1.26 0.08
CA ILE A 163 16.14 -1.36 0.23
C ILE A 163 16.38 -2.33 1.38
N GLY A 164 16.98 -3.45 1.06
CA GLY A 164 17.30 -4.52 1.99
C GLY A 164 18.76 -4.48 2.40
N LEU A 165 19.02 -4.72 3.68
CA LEU A 165 20.35 -4.89 4.26
C LEU A 165 20.48 -6.33 4.73
N PRO A 166 21.28 -7.17 4.06
CA PRO A 166 21.53 -8.52 4.49
C PRO A 166 22.28 -8.49 5.83
N PHE A 167 21.72 -9.16 6.82
CA PHE A 167 22.29 -9.24 8.15
C PHE A 167 23.04 -10.56 8.36
N TRP A 168 22.47 -11.66 7.83
CA TRP A 168 23.10 -12.97 7.69
C TRP A 168 22.84 -13.52 6.30
N ASN A 169 23.46 -14.64 5.98
CA ASN A 169 23.27 -15.27 4.67
C ASN A 169 21.81 -15.61 4.34
N THR A 170 20.94 -15.66 5.36
CA THR A 170 19.54 -16.08 5.24
C THR A 170 18.55 -15.03 5.72
N VAL A 171 18.99 -13.92 6.33
CA VAL A 171 18.12 -12.90 6.90
C VAL A 171 18.49 -11.52 6.35
N GLU A 172 17.50 -10.80 5.88
CA GLU A 172 17.61 -9.42 5.41
C GLU A 172 16.58 -8.56 6.10
N PHE A 173 16.97 -7.38 6.54
CA PHE A 173 16.06 -6.32 7.00
C PHE A 173 15.88 -5.31 5.88
N HIS A 174 14.64 -4.86 5.66
CA HIS A 174 14.38 -3.88 4.61
C HIS A 174 13.48 -2.74 5.05
N LEU A 175 13.70 -1.60 4.40
CA LEU A 175 12.86 -0.42 4.44
C LEU A 175 12.16 -0.28 3.10
N GLY A 176 10.86 -0.17 3.11
CA GLY A 176 10.02 -0.07 1.93
C GLY A 176 9.35 1.29 1.80
N TYR A 177 9.10 1.68 0.55
CA TYR A 177 8.26 2.79 0.21
C TYR A 177 7.30 2.41 -0.91
N HIS A 178 6.01 2.62 -0.67
CA HIS A 178 4.92 2.22 -1.53
C HIS A 178 4.14 3.45 -1.97
N LEU A 179 3.84 3.54 -3.25
CA LEU A 179 3.00 4.57 -3.85
C LEU A 179 1.64 3.97 -4.19
N MET A 180 0.62 4.34 -3.43
CA MET A 180 -0.76 3.93 -3.65
C MET A 180 -1.46 4.87 -4.61
N SER A 181 -2.17 4.33 -5.59
CA SER A 181 -2.98 5.09 -6.55
C SER A 181 -4.31 4.41 -6.80
N PHE A 182 -5.39 5.14 -6.57
CA PHE A 182 -6.75 4.72 -6.90
C PHE A 182 -7.65 5.95 -7.11
N THR A 183 -8.82 5.73 -7.67
CA THR A 183 -9.83 6.78 -7.80
C THR A 183 -10.39 7.16 -6.43
N SER A 184 -10.83 8.42 -6.28
CA SER A 184 -11.49 8.83 -5.04
C SER A 184 -12.71 7.94 -4.74
N ILE A 185 -12.92 7.68 -3.46
CA ILE A 185 -14.06 6.89 -2.97
C ILE A 185 -15.14 7.86 -2.54
N ASP A 186 -16.35 7.68 -3.04
CA ASP A 186 -17.53 8.40 -2.59
C ASP A 186 -18.23 7.57 -1.51
N ILE A 187 -18.15 8.04 -0.26
CA ILE A 187 -18.74 7.37 0.90
C ILE A 187 -20.06 8.06 1.20
N ALA A 188 -21.17 7.35 0.99
CA ALA A 188 -22.49 7.80 1.38
C ALA A 188 -22.90 7.17 2.70
N SER A 189 -23.13 7.98 3.73
CA SER A 189 -23.57 7.52 5.04
C SER A 189 -24.95 8.13 5.35
N ASN A 190 -25.93 7.29 5.60
CA ASN A 190 -27.28 7.72 5.93
C ASN A 190 -27.52 7.65 7.44
N LYS A 191 -28.03 8.72 8.00
CA LYS A 191 -28.48 8.77 9.39
C LYS A 191 -29.96 9.06 9.42
N SER A 192 -30.73 8.22 10.08
CA SER A 192 -32.16 8.40 10.31
C SER A 192 -32.43 8.84 11.75
N GLY A 193 -33.22 9.90 11.90
CA GLY A 193 -33.66 10.43 13.17
C GLY A 193 -32.64 11.28 13.96
N GLY A 194 -33.15 12.26 14.71
CA GLY A 194 -32.35 13.12 15.55
C GLY A 194 -31.90 14.42 14.90
N ALA A 195 -31.06 15.21 15.61
CA ALA A 195 -30.61 16.53 15.20
C ALA A 195 -29.76 16.52 13.91
N PHE A 196 -29.15 15.40 13.55
CA PHE A 196 -28.31 15.23 12.39
C PHE A 196 -28.90 14.24 11.36
N GLU A 197 -30.24 14.20 11.23
CA GLU A 197 -30.86 13.38 10.20
C GLU A 197 -30.44 13.84 8.81
N GLY A 198 -29.98 12.91 7.97
CA GLY A 198 -29.56 13.21 6.61
C GLY A 198 -28.61 12.21 6.00
N THR A 199 -28.25 12.50 4.75
CA THR A 199 -27.23 11.76 3.99
C THR A 199 -25.94 12.56 3.98
N TYR A 200 -24.86 11.94 4.45
CA TYR A 200 -23.53 12.53 4.45
C TYR A 200 -22.70 11.88 3.34
N ASN A 201 -22.34 12.68 2.34
CA ASN A 201 -21.51 12.24 1.24
C ASN A 201 -20.09 12.79 1.45
N THR A 202 -19.14 11.92 1.63
CA THR A 202 -17.74 12.29 1.78
C THR A 202 -16.91 11.68 0.65
N LYS A 203 -16.23 12.54 -0.09
CA LYS A 203 -15.29 12.10 -1.12
C LYS A 203 -13.90 12.03 -0.52
N LYS A 204 -13.33 10.84 -0.43
CA LYS A 204 -12.00 10.60 0.12
C LYS A 204 -11.02 10.23 -0.99
N ASN A 205 -9.86 10.88 -0.94
CA ASN A 205 -8.74 10.58 -1.82
C ASN A 205 -7.55 10.13 -0.97
N TYR A 206 -7.24 8.85 -1.07
CA TYR A 206 -6.15 8.24 -0.31
C TYR A 206 -4.92 7.95 -1.17
N ARG A 207 -4.75 8.68 -2.26
CA ARG A 207 -3.53 8.61 -3.06
C ARG A 207 -2.35 9.13 -2.24
N GLY A 208 -1.32 8.31 -2.06
CA GLY A 208 -0.17 8.73 -1.24
C GLY A 208 0.91 7.70 -1.12
N GLY A 209 1.96 8.08 -0.39
CA GLY A 209 3.11 7.24 -0.09
C GLY A 209 3.00 6.60 1.29
N MET A 210 3.30 5.31 1.37
CA MET A 210 3.36 4.53 2.60
C MET A 210 4.80 4.05 2.83
N THR A 211 5.24 4.10 4.06
CA THR A 211 6.54 3.56 4.48
C THR A 211 6.33 2.27 5.25
N THR A 212 7.14 1.27 4.96
CA THR A 212 7.12 -0.04 5.62
C THR A 212 8.51 -0.42 6.14
N ILE A 213 8.54 -1.26 7.15
CA ILE A 213 9.74 -1.98 7.58
C ILE A 213 9.45 -3.48 7.56
N GLY A 214 10.44 -4.27 7.22
CA GLY A 214 10.23 -5.69 7.09
C GLY A 214 11.48 -6.54 7.19
N VAL A 215 11.27 -7.83 7.06
CA VAL A 215 12.29 -8.86 7.09
C VAL A 215 12.04 -9.87 5.97
N GLN A 216 13.12 -10.30 5.33
CA GLN A 216 13.11 -11.45 4.42
C GLN A 216 13.96 -12.55 5.00
N VAL A 217 13.45 -13.77 4.96
CA VAL A 217 14.17 -14.98 5.34
C VAL A 217 14.25 -15.89 4.12
N ALA A 218 15.45 -16.30 3.74
CA ALA A 218 15.71 -17.19 2.61
C ALA A 218 16.14 -18.58 3.10
N PHE A 219 15.76 -19.61 2.35
CA PHE A 219 16.00 -21.02 2.66
C PHE A 219 16.77 -21.71 1.52
#